data_a0c9f5146fda371e81e8a8ea1b4f71cb
#
_entry.id   a0c9f5146fda371e81e8a8ea1b4f71cb
#
_cell.length_a   1.000
_cell.length_b   1.000
_cell.length_c   1.000
_cell.angle_alpha   90.00
_cell.angle_beta   90.00
_cell.angle_gamma   90.00
#
_symmetry.space_group_name_H-M   'P 1'
#
loop_
_entity.id
_entity.type
_entity.pdbx_description
1 polymer ?
#
loop_
_entity_poly.entity_id
_entity_poly.type
_entity_poly.pdbx_seq_one_letter_code
_entity_poly.pdbx_strand_id
1 'polypeptide(L)'
;MKVKKIPMRSCVVTREKFEKKDLIRIVRTPEGEVKIDLTGKMNGRGAYIKRELSVVDKAKKSKALDRHLEVVVPDTIYEELKNIISD
;
A
#
# COMPACT_ATOMS: atom_id res chain seq x y z
N MET A 1 13.98 26.38 17.53
CA MET A 1 12.68 25.69 17.52
C MET A 1 12.73 24.45 16.60
N LYS A 2 12.32 23.34 17.11
CA LYS A 2 12.37 22.10 16.32
C LYS A 2 11.15 21.96 15.42
N VAL A 3 11.40 21.77 14.12
CA VAL A 3 10.34 21.43 13.19
C VAL A 3 10.12 19.94 13.24
N LYS A 4 8.90 19.56 13.52
CA LYS A 4 8.54 18.14 13.58
C LYS A 4 8.48 17.57 12.18
N LYS A 5 9.33 16.59 11.90
CA LYS A 5 9.32 15.93 10.60
C LYS A 5 8.17 14.94 10.50
N ILE A 6 7.40 15.05 9.44
CA ILE A 6 6.34 14.11 9.15
C ILE A 6 6.96 12.94 8.39
N PRO A 7 6.81 11.69 8.87
CA PRO A 7 7.36 10.55 8.16
C PRO A 7 6.75 10.40 6.78
N MET A 8 7.60 10.18 5.79
CA MET A 8 7.18 9.96 4.42
C MET A 8 7.46 8.51 4.03
N ARG A 9 6.64 7.99 3.14
CA ARG A 9 6.81 6.65 2.59
C ARG A 9 6.69 6.69 1.08
N SER A 10 7.36 5.76 0.42
CA SER A 10 7.33 5.69 -1.04
C SER A 10 6.19 4.83 -1.53
N CYS A 11 5.47 5.34 -2.53
CA CYS A 11 4.48 4.55 -3.25
C CYS A 11 5.23 3.57 -4.17
N VAL A 12 4.91 2.28 -4.10
CA VAL A 12 5.62 1.26 -4.90
C VAL A 12 5.30 1.37 -6.39
N VAL A 13 4.24 2.07 -6.76
CA VAL A 13 3.83 2.23 -8.15
C VAL A 13 4.45 3.48 -8.76
N THR A 14 4.24 4.64 -8.12
CA THR A 14 4.73 5.92 -8.65
C THR A 14 6.17 6.21 -8.27
N ARG A 15 6.66 5.57 -7.22
CA ARG A 15 7.99 5.76 -6.63
C ARG A 15 8.22 7.15 -6.05
N GLU A 16 7.13 7.90 -5.89
CA GLU A 16 7.16 9.18 -5.23
C GLU A 16 6.88 9.01 -3.74
N LYS A 17 7.33 9.99 -2.96
CA LYS A 17 7.12 9.97 -1.51
C LYS A 17 5.89 10.79 -1.15
N PHE A 18 5.11 10.25 -0.22
CA PHE A 18 3.91 10.91 0.29
C PHE A 18 3.82 10.73 1.78
N GLU A 19 3.00 11.55 2.44
CA GLU A 19 2.69 11.34 3.84
C GLU A 19 1.85 10.08 4.00
N LYS A 20 1.97 9.41 5.14
CA LYS A 20 1.22 8.18 5.40
C LYS A 20 -0.28 8.33 5.18
N LYS A 21 -0.85 9.49 5.51
CA LYS A 21 -2.29 9.73 5.35
C LYS A 21 -2.74 9.65 3.89
N ASP A 22 -1.83 9.89 2.97
CA ASP A 22 -2.11 9.86 1.53
C ASP A 22 -1.83 8.49 0.92
N LEU A 23 -1.43 7.53 1.74
CA LEU A 23 -1.06 6.19 1.32
C LEU A 23 -1.91 5.15 2.02
N ILE A 24 -2.00 3.98 1.39
CA ILE A 24 -2.58 2.79 2.01
C ILE A 24 -1.48 1.76 2.13
N ARG A 25 -1.35 1.15 3.30
CA ARG A 25 -0.36 0.11 3.52
C ARG A 25 -0.98 -1.25 3.26
N ILE A 26 -0.30 -2.05 2.45
CA ILE A 26 -0.66 -3.45 2.21
C ILE A 26 0.45 -4.29 2.84
N VAL A 27 0.09 -5.33 3.55
CA VAL A 27 1.04 -6.11 4.33
C VAL A 27 0.95 -7.59 3.95
N ARG A 28 2.12 -8.23 3.86
CA ARG A 28 2.19 -9.69 3.82
C ARG A 28 2.54 -10.13 5.25
N THR A 29 1.60 -10.81 5.89
CA THR A 29 1.78 -11.28 7.27
C THR A 29 2.86 -12.35 7.35
N PRO A 30 3.38 -12.64 8.57
CA PRO A 30 4.34 -13.74 8.71
C PRO A 30 3.80 -15.09 8.25
N GLU A 31 2.47 -15.26 8.26
CA GLU A 31 1.82 -16.49 7.77
C GLU A 31 1.70 -16.52 6.25
N GLY A 32 2.09 -15.46 5.57
CA GLY A 32 2.02 -15.39 4.11
C GLY A 32 0.73 -14.85 3.55
N GLU A 33 -0.15 -14.32 4.38
CA GLU A 33 -1.39 -13.71 3.92
C GLU A 33 -1.17 -12.24 3.54
N VAL A 34 -1.98 -11.76 2.58
CA VAL A 34 -1.94 -10.36 2.20
C VAL A 34 -3.16 -9.66 2.80
N LYS A 35 -2.92 -8.56 3.49
CA LYS A 35 -3.99 -7.80 4.14
C LYS A 35 -3.78 -6.31 3.94
N ILE A 36 -4.89 -5.57 3.95
CA ILE A 36 -4.84 -4.10 3.93
C ILE A 36 -4.73 -3.64 5.38
N ASP A 37 -3.70 -2.89 5.67
CA ASP A 37 -3.42 -2.42 7.03
C ASP A 37 -3.72 -0.94 7.15
N LEU A 38 -4.92 -0.62 7.60
CA LEU A 38 -5.34 0.77 7.78
C LEU A 38 -4.78 1.39 9.06
N THR A 39 -4.30 0.56 9.98
CA THR A 39 -3.73 1.05 11.25
C THR A 39 -2.24 1.36 11.14
N GLY A 40 -1.55 0.75 10.19
CA GLY A 40 -0.11 0.89 10.05
C GLY A 40 0.70 0.11 11.09
N LYS A 41 0.04 -0.76 11.85
CA LYS A 41 0.68 -1.48 12.97
C LYS A 41 0.79 -2.98 12.79
N MET A 42 0.28 -3.52 11.70
CA MET A 42 0.34 -4.97 11.47
C MET A 42 1.77 -5.43 11.20
N ASN A 43 2.12 -6.57 11.78
CA ASN A 43 3.43 -7.18 11.54
C ASN A 43 3.51 -7.78 10.15
N GLY A 44 4.66 -7.66 9.53
CA GLY A 44 4.93 -8.26 8.24
C GLY A 44 5.61 -7.29 7.31
N ARG A 45 5.80 -7.74 6.07
CA ARG A 45 6.41 -6.91 5.04
C ARG A 45 5.35 -5.97 4.47
N GLY A 46 5.61 -4.67 4.54
CA GLY A 46 4.65 -3.66 4.10
C GLY A 46 5.01 -3.02 2.78
N ALA A 47 3.99 -2.63 2.04
CA ALA A 47 4.13 -1.82 0.82
C ALA A 47 3.08 -0.73 0.87
N TYR A 48 3.43 0.45 0.36
CA TYR A 48 2.51 1.58 0.34
C TYR A 48 2.12 1.94 -1.08
N ILE A 49 0.86 2.29 -1.28
CA ILE A 49 0.40 2.85 -2.55
C ILE A 49 -0.41 4.11 -2.29
N LYS A 50 -0.38 5.02 -3.26
CA LYS A 50 -1.14 6.27 -3.15
C LYS A 50 -2.64 5.99 -3.23
N ARG A 51 -3.43 6.78 -2.50
CA ARG A 51 -4.89 6.65 -2.48
C ARG A 51 -5.51 7.22 -3.75
N GLU A 52 -5.28 6.55 -4.87
CA GLU A 52 -5.87 6.91 -6.16
C GLU A 52 -6.26 5.66 -6.91
N LEU A 53 -7.45 5.67 -7.53
CA LEU A 53 -7.92 4.53 -8.30
C LEU A 53 -6.98 4.18 -9.43
N SER A 54 -6.45 5.19 -10.12
CA SER A 54 -5.50 4.99 -11.22
C SER A 54 -4.23 4.29 -10.76
N VAL A 55 -3.78 4.57 -9.53
CA VAL A 55 -2.60 3.92 -8.97
C VAL A 55 -2.88 2.46 -8.65
N VAL A 56 -4.09 2.16 -8.13
CA VAL A 56 -4.51 0.78 -7.87
C VAL A 56 -4.53 -0.02 -9.17
N ASP A 57 -5.09 0.55 -10.24
CA ASP A 57 -5.11 -0.12 -11.54
C ASP A 57 -3.70 -0.39 -12.08
N LYS A 58 -2.81 0.58 -11.94
CA LYS A 58 -1.42 0.40 -12.35
C LYS A 58 -0.72 -0.67 -11.53
N ALA A 59 -0.99 -0.71 -10.22
CA ALA A 59 -0.42 -1.72 -9.34
C ALA A 59 -0.84 -3.12 -9.78
N LYS A 60 -2.11 -3.28 -10.14
CA LYS A 60 -2.63 -4.57 -10.60
C LYS A 60 -1.99 -4.99 -11.93
N LYS A 61 -1.88 -4.06 -12.88
CA LYS A 61 -1.31 -4.36 -14.19
C LYS A 61 0.18 -4.66 -14.14
N SER A 62 0.92 -3.87 -13.38
CA SER A 62 2.38 -4.01 -13.29
C SER A 62 2.80 -5.07 -12.26
N LYS A 63 1.87 -5.50 -11.41
CA LYS A 63 2.14 -6.41 -10.30
C LYS A 63 3.20 -5.85 -9.34
N ALA A 64 3.19 -4.53 -9.16
CA ALA A 64 4.17 -3.87 -8.31
C ALA A 64 4.07 -4.34 -6.86
N LEU A 65 2.84 -4.52 -6.34
CA LEU A 65 2.65 -5.02 -4.99
C LEU A 65 3.11 -6.47 -4.85
N ASP A 66 2.79 -7.31 -5.84
CA ASP A 66 3.20 -8.70 -5.85
C ASP A 66 4.73 -8.82 -5.76
N ARG A 67 5.42 -8.02 -6.57
CA ARG A 67 6.90 -8.05 -6.58
C ARG A 67 7.49 -7.50 -5.29
N HIS A 68 6.94 -6.42 -4.78
CA HIS A 68 7.47 -5.81 -3.56
C HIS A 68 7.25 -6.72 -2.34
N LEU A 69 6.08 -7.34 -2.26
CA LEU A 69 5.73 -8.23 -1.15
C LEU A 69 6.22 -9.67 -1.36
N GLU A 70 6.70 -9.98 -2.55
CA GLU A 70 7.18 -11.31 -2.92
C GLU A 70 6.11 -12.39 -2.70
N VAL A 71 4.88 -12.07 -3.10
CA VAL A 71 3.73 -12.96 -2.94
C VAL A 71 2.69 -12.59 -3.98
N VAL A 72 1.85 -13.55 -4.37
CA VAL A 72 0.73 -13.25 -5.27
C VAL A 72 -0.34 -12.51 -4.47
N VAL A 73 -0.67 -11.29 -4.89
CA VAL A 73 -1.70 -10.47 -4.25
C VAL A 73 -3.05 -10.85 -4.85
N PRO A 74 -4.01 -11.32 -4.05
CA PRO A 74 -5.34 -11.70 -4.57
C PRO A 74 -6.07 -10.50 -5.16
N ASP A 75 -6.88 -10.76 -6.19
CA ASP A 75 -7.71 -9.72 -6.81
C ASP A 75 -8.63 -9.05 -5.80
N THR A 76 -9.09 -9.79 -4.79
CA THR A 76 -9.94 -9.24 -3.74
C THR A 76 -9.28 -8.06 -3.01
N ILE A 77 -7.97 -8.09 -2.85
CA ILE A 77 -7.24 -6.99 -2.23
C ILE A 77 -7.35 -5.73 -3.07
N TYR A 78 -7.19 -5.86 -4.39
CA TYR A 78 -7.32 -4.71 -5.29
C TYR A 78 -8.73 -4.15 -5.29
N GLU A 79 -9.73 -5.02 -5.22
CA GLU A 79 -11.13 -4.58 -5.14
C GLU A 79 -11.43 -3.87 -3.83
N GLU A 80 -10.92 -4.38 -2.71
CA GLU A 80 -11.05 -3.71 -1.43
C GLU A 80 -10.39 -2.33 -1.44
N LEU A 81 -9.22 -2.23 -2.06
CA LEU A 81 -8.53 -0.94 -2.20
C LEU A 81 -9.39 0.05 -2.97
N LYS A 82 -10.00 -0.38 -4.05
CA LYS A 82 -10.89 0.48 -4.84
C LYS A 82 -12.07 0.96 -4.02
N ASN A 83 -12.67 0.08 -3.23
CA ASN A 83 -13.79 0.44 -2.36
C ASN A 83 -13.39 1.45 -1.30
N ILE A 84 -12.23 1.27 -0.69
CA ILE A 84 -11.72 2.19 0.33
C ILE A 84 -11.49 3.58 -0.26
N ILE A 85 -10.92 3.64 -1.45
CA ILE A 85 -10.59 4.90 -2.10
C ILE A 85 -11.84 5.61 -2.64
N SER A 86 -12.83 4.84 -3.10
CA SER A 86 -14.06 5.39 -3.67
C SER A 86 -15.02 5.97 -2.63
N ASP A 87 -14.89 5.59 -1.39
CA ASP A 87 -15.77 6.07 -0.32
C ASP A 87 -15.55 7.53 0.01
#